data_51ab547c03dd1ce8759eb7ac076f73b8
#
_entry.id   51ab547c03dd1ce8759eb7ac076f73b8
#
_cell.length_a   1.000
_cell.length_b   1.000
_cell.length_c   1.000
_cell.angle_alpha   90.00
_cell.angle_beta   90.00
_cell.angle_gamma   90.00
#
_symmetry.space_group_name_H-M   'P 1'
#
loop_
_entity.id
_entity.type
_entity.pdbx_description
1 polymer ?
#
loop_
_entity_poly.entity_id
_entity_poly.type
_entity_poly.pdbx_seq_one_letter_code
_entity_poly.pdbx_strand_id
1 'polypeptide(L)'
;MSESAAKTESTILFGGSQEKGGANGSVRLRFKEVLQLPLEAEVLSPDVVGSLSRDEILKLPVLLGSRRFPLSDFFDVEGERSRCLELQGNLAKVKLIGHGMTAGSIVIHGNAGMHLGASMSGGSIIVHGNAADWLGAEMSGGAIHVHGNAGGQVGAAYRGSLKGMRGGAILIDGAAGIEVAMRMRRGLICIRGPVGDFAGLQMRGGTLFLCGKAGIRTGAWMSRGTIIAMEPLKLLPTFIYACTYEPDFVRLLLRQLRDSGMPDLGPKWNYRVQRYSGDTSGLGKGEILVCAPAALQ
;
A
#
# COMPACT_ATOMS: atom_id res chain seq x y z
N MET A 1 -13.14 28.66 -19.36
CA MET A 1 -11.73 28.26 -19.23
C MET A 1 -11.51 27.70 -17.81
N SER A 2 -12.12 26.57 -17.44
CA SER A 2 -11.97 25.94 -16.11
C SER A 2 -12.12 24.41 -16.10
N GLU A 3 -12.13 23.75 -17.26
CA GLU A 3 -12.25 22.28 -17.33
C GLU A 3 -10.90 21.53 -17.49
N SER A 4 -9.81 22.26 -17.72
CA SER A 4 -8.48 21.68 -17.98
C SER A 4 -7.68 21.38 -16.70
N ALA A 5 -7.96 22.03 -15.58
CA ALA A 5 -7.18 21.87 -14.34
C ALA A 5 -7.63 20.67 -13.50
N ALA A 6 -8.89 20.23 -13.61
CA ALA A 6 -9.42 19.10 -12.84
C ALA A 6 -9.05 17.71 -13.39
N LYS A 7 -8.57 17.64 -14.64
CA LYS A 7 -8.15 16.36 -15.25
C LYS A 7 -6.73 15.93 -14.92
N THR A 8 -5.92 16.81 -14.32
CA THR A 8 -4.49 16.54 -14.11
C THR A 8 -4.19 15.88 -12.77
N GLU A 9 -5.06 15.95 -11.76
CA GLU A 9 -4.82 15.37 -10.45
C GLU A 9 -5.41 13.96 -10.25
N SER A 10 -6.42 13.57 -11.03
CA SER A 10 -7.06 12.24 -10.89
C SER A 10 -6.34 11.09 -11.60
N THR A 11 -5.38 11.40 -12.46
CA THR A 11 -4.59 10.40 -13.23
C THR A 11 -3.34 9.93 -12.48
N ILE A 12 -3.09 10.44 -11.26
CA ILE A 12 -1.77 10.35 -10.61
C ILE A 12 -1.62 9.15 -9.64
N LEU A 13 -2.67 8.43 -9.25
CA LEU A 13 -2.49 7.37 -8.24
C LEU A 13 -2.02 6.04 -8.82
N PHE A 14 -2.50 5.61 -9.97
CA PHE A 14 -2.05 4.40 -10.68
C PHE A 14 -2.14 4.55 -12.21
N GLY A 15 -2.63 5.68 -12.72
CA GLY A 15 -2.44 6.12 -14.08
C GLY A 15 -0.96 6.44 -14.28
N GLY A 16 -0.11 5.47 -14.01
CA GLY A 16 1.14 5.40 -14.71
C GLY A 16 0.74 5.49 -16.16
N SER A 17 0.98 6.65 -16.84
CA SER A 17 1.53 6.55 -18.15
C SER A 17 2.39 5.27 -18.06
N GLN A 18 1.99 4.21 -18.76
CA GLN A 18 3.00 3.42 -19.39
C GLN A 18 3.85 4.50 -20.07
N GLU A 19 4.88 4.99 -19.37
CA GLU A 19 6.03 5.47 -20.08
C GLU A 19 6.35 4.25 -20.92
N LYS A 20 5.85 4.29 -22.15
CA LYS A 20 6.34 3.49 -23.25
C LYS A 20 7.81 3.69 -23.12
N GLY A 21 8.51 2.65 -22.60
CA GLY A 21 9.88 2.73 -22.17
C GLY A 21 10.60 3.67 -23.11
N GLY A 22 11.19 4.72 -22.56
CA GLY A 22 12.09 5.54 -23.35
C GLY A 22 13.01 4.59 -24.08
N ALA A 23 13.71 4.96 -25.12
CA ALA A 23 14.48 4.12 -26.04
C ALA A 23 15.30 2.95 -25.43
N ASN A 24 15.41 2.87 -24.11
CA ASN A 24 15.95 1.78 -23.29
C ASN A 24 14.82 1.12 -22.49
N GLY A 25 14.29 -0.03 -22.89
CA GLY A 25 13.27 -0.85 -22.25
C GLY A 25 13.26 -0.90 -20.71
N SER A 26 12.81 -1.97 -20.08
CA SER A 26 12.87 -2.21 -18.63
C SER A 26 14.20 -2.88 -18.23
N VAL A 27 14.65 -2.68 -17.00
CA VAL A 27 15.66 -3.52 -16.35
C VAL A 27 14.95 -4.73 -15.76
N ARG A 28 15.21 -5.91 -16.29
CA ARG A 28 14.65 -7.17 -15.84
C ARG A 28 15.64 -7.90 -14.94
N LEU A 29 15.17 -8.30 -13.76
CA LEU A 29 15.97 -9.09 -12.82
C LEU A 29 15.23 -10.39 -12.52
N ARG A 30 15.89 -11.50 -12.88
CA ARG A 30 15.38 -12.84 -12.61
C ARG A 30 16.08 -13.43 -11.41
N PHE A 31 15.32 -13.77 -10.38
CA PHE A 31 15.84 -14.37 -9.17
C PHE A 31 16.22 -15.84 -9.41
N LYS A 32 17.42 -16.25 -8.97
CA LYS A 32 18.01 -17.56 -9.29
C LYS A 32 17.70 -18.64 -8.29
N GLU A 33 17.56 -18.29 -7.00
CA GLU A 33 17.68 -19.26 -5.92
C GLU A 33 16.51 -19.26 -4.92
N VAL A 34 16.35 -20.40 -4.22
CA VAL A 34 15.49 -20.51 -3.04
C VAL A 34 16.35 -20.22 -1.81
N LEU A 35 16.18 -19.06 -1.21
CA LEU A 35 16.95 -18.65 -0.04
C LEU A 35 16.46 -19.35 1.24
N GLN A 36 17.40 -19.70 2.10
CA GLN A 36 17.11 -20.13 3.48
C GLN A 36 17.00 -18.91 4.42
N LEU A 37 17.88 -17.91 4.26
CA LEU A 37 17.92 -16.67 5.01
C LEU A 37 17.34 -15.51 4.19
N PRO A 38 16.79 -14.47 4.84
CA PRO A 38 16.35 -13.26 4.14
C PRO A 38 17.54 -12.52 3.49
N LEU A 39 17.32 -12.06 2.24
CA LEU A 39 18.22 -11.21 1.50
C LEU A 39 17.76 -9.75 1.62
N GLU A 40 18.60 -8.86 2.07
CA GLU A 40 18.34 -7.41 2.10
C GLU A 40 18.88 -6.78 0.81
N ALA A 41 17.98 -6.21 0.01
CA ALA A 41 18.27 -5.73 -1.32
C ALA A 41 17.67 -4.32 -1.56
N GLU A 42 18.04 -3.35 -0.71
CA GLU A 42 17.66 -1.93 -0.85
C GLU A 42 18.08 -1.33 -2.20
N VAL A 43 19.11 -1.90 -2.80
CA VAL A 43 19.62 -1.51 -4.11
C VAL A 43 18.62 -1.77 -5.26
N LEU A 44 17.60 -2.62 -5.03
CA LEU A 44 16.53 -2.87 -5.99
C LEU A 44 15.50 -1.72 -5.96
N SER A 45 15.94 -0.56 -6.42
CA SER A 45 15.15 0.66 -6.55
C SER A 45 15.45 1.35 -7.87
N PRO A 46 14.43 1.91 -8.58
CA PRO A 46 14.63 2.71 -9.77
C PRO A 46 15.60 3.88 -9.60
N ASP A 47 15.67 4.45 -8.39
CA ASP A 47 16.58 5.55 -8.08
C ASP A 47 18.05 5.12 -8.09
N VAL A 48 18.31 3.85 -7.77
CA VAL A 48 19.66 3.27 -7.76
C VAL A 48 20.02 2.76 -9.17
N VAL A 49 19.19 1.91 -9.76
CA VAL A 49 19.53 1.22 -11.02
C VAL A 49 19.30 2.07 -12.26
N GLY A 50 18.51 3.14 -12.15
CA GLY A 50 18.03 3.93 -13.28
C GLY A 50 19.11 4.60 -14.15
N SER A 51 20.32 4.80 -13.62
CA SER A 51 21.46 5.37 -14.34
C SER A 51 22.59 4.38 -14.61
N LEU A 52 22.53 3.18 -14.05
CA LEU A 52 23.61 2.19 -14.07
C LEU A 52 23.57 1.34 -15.34
N SER A 53 24.75 0.97 -15.84
CA SER A 53 24.92 -0.08 -16.82
C SER A 53 24.64 -1.46 -16.21
N ARG A 54 24.40 -2.45 -17.06
CA ARG A 54 24.17 -3.83 -16.61
C ARG A 54 25.30 -4.36 -15.71
N ASP A 55 26.55 -4.08 -16.07
CA ASP A 55 27.71 -4.57 -15.30
C ASP A 55 27.84 -3.87 -13.93
N GLU A 56 27.42 -2.62 -13.82
CA GLU A 56 27.37 -1.91 -12.54
C GLU A 56 26.23 -2.44 -11.67
N ILE A 57 25.06 -2.74 -12.25
CA ILE A 57 23.93 -3.35 -11.52
C ILE A 57 24.33 -4.71 -10.95
N LEU A 58 25.01 -5.55 -11.72
CA LEU A 58 25.47 -6.88 -11.26
C LEU A 58 26.42 -6.81 -10.06
N LYS A 59 27.17 -5.73 -9.89
CA LYS A 59 28.11 -5.50 -8.78
C LYS A 59 27.49 -4.86 -7.55
N LEU A 60 26.21 -4.46 -7.59
CA LEU A 60 25.55 -3.82 -6.46
C LEU A 60 25.57 -4.74 -5.23
N PRO A 61 25.89 -4.20 -4.03
CA PRO A 61 25.99 -5.01 -2.83
C PRO A 61 24.59 -5.33 -2.26
N VAL A 62 24.37 -6.61 -1.94
CA VAL A 62 23.22 -7.09 -1.17
C VAL A 62 23.69 -7.79 0.10
N LEU A 63 22.85 -7.90 1.12
CA LEU A 63 23.19 -8.49 2.40
C LEU A 63 22.43 -9.81 2.61
N LEU A 64 23.15 -10.91 2.80
CA LEU A 64 22.61 -12.18 3.27
C LEU A 64 23.07 -12.42 4.70
N GLY A 65 22.18 -12.21 5.66
CA GLY A 65 22.56 -12.13 7.07
C GLY A 65 23.51 -10.95 7.33
N SER A 66 24.72 -11.20 7.79
CA SER A 66 25.75 -10.17 8.06
C SER A 66 26.78 -10.01 6.94
N ARG A 67 26.68 -10.77 5.86
CA ARG A 67 27.68 -10.80 4.78
C ARG A 67 27.19 -10.07 3.55
N ARG A 68 28.09 -9.37 2.88
CA ARG A 68 27.86 -8.69 1.59
C ARG A 68 28.20 -9.61 0.43
N PHE A 69 27.33 -9.60 -0.57
CA PHE A 69 27.48 -10.33 -1.82
C PHE A 69 27.15 -9.40 -2.98
N PRO A 70 27.68 -9.64 -4.18
CA PRO A 70 27.22 -8.91 -5.35
C PRO A 70 25.83 -9.41 -5.78
N LEU A 71 25.04 -8.52 -6.35
CA LEU A 71 23.69 -8.84 -6.84
C LEU A 71 23.69 -9.99 -7.84
N SER A 72 24.78 -10.12 -8.64
CA SER A 72 24.99 -11.19 -9.60
C SER A 72 24.92 -12.60 -9.03
N ASP A 73 25.16 -12.78 -7.73
CA ASP A 73 25.07 -14.09 -7.10
C ASP A 73 23.61 -14.58 -7.01
N PHE A 74 22.66 -13.65 -6.93
CA PHE A 74 21.24 -13.93 -6.70
C PHE A 74 20.34 -13.62 -7.89
N PHE A 75 20.76 -12.74 -8.82
CA PHE A 75 19.94 -12.30 -9.94
C PHE A 75 20.67 -12.38 -11.27
N ASP A 76 19.95 -12.81 -12.30
CA ASP A 76 20.29 -12.51 -13.67
C ASP A 76 19.70 -11.13 -14.03
N VAL A 77 20.45 -10.32 -14.76
CA VAL A 77 20.06 -8.96 -15.11
C VAL A 77 20.06 -8.82 -16.64
N GLU A 78 18.96 -8.28 -17.18
CA GLU A 78 18.80 -7.90 -18.57
C GLU A 78 18.38 -6.43 -18.65
N GLY A 79 18.91 -5.71 -19.61
CA GLY A 79 18.68 -4.27 -19.74
C GLY A 79 19.56 -3.43 -18.81
N GLU A 80 19.47 -2.13 -18.98
CA GLU A 80 20.24 -1.13 -18.23
C GLU A 80 19.60 0.26 -18.31
N ARG A 81 20.02 1.19 -17.45
CA ARG A 81 19.67 2.63 -17.52
C ARG A 81 18.19 2.91 -17.65
N SER A 82 17.36 2.18 -16.91
CA SER A 82 15.91 2.38 -16.91
C SER A 82 15.36 2.51 -15.49
N ARG A 83 14.40 3.40 -15.31
CA ARG A 83 13.63 3.53 -14.07
C ARG A 83 12.42 2.60 -14.00
N CYS A 84 12.29 1.68 -14.95
CA CYS A 84 11.28 0.63 -14.94
C CYS A 84 11.96 -0.70 -14.60
N LEU A 85 11.71 -1.23 -13.40
CA LEU A 85 12.24 -2.52 -12.95
C LEU A 85 11.17 -3.59 -13.06
N GLU A 86 11.52 -4.71 -13.67
CA GLU A 86 10.71 -5.94 -13.68
C GLU A 86 11.45 -7.03 -12.92
N LEU A 87 10.85 -7.51 -11.83
CA LEU A 87 11.42 -8.55 -10.97
C LEU A 87 10.65 -9.84 -11.17
N GLN A 88 11.34 -10.92 -11.49
CA GLN A 88 10.78 -12.24 -11.77
C GLN A 88 11.24 -13.27 -10.76
N GLY A 89 10.33 -14.12 -10.30
CA GLY A 89 10.61 -15.21 -9.36
C GLY A 89 9.94 -15.02 -8.00
N ASN A 90 10.22 -15.94 -7.09
CA ASN A 90 9.66 -15.88 -5.73
C ASN A 90 10.57 -15.06 -4.80
N LEU A 91 10.24 -13.79 -4.65
CA LEU A 91 11.00 -12.84 -3.84
C LEU A 91 10.50 -12.76 -2.38
N ALA A 92 9.76 -13.75 -1.89
CA ALA A 92 9.17 -13.74 -0.54
C ALA A 92 10.20 -13.55 0.60
N LYS A 93 11.47 -13.89 0.36
CA LYS A 93 12.57 -13.68 1.29
C LYS A 93 13.51 -12.52 0.90
N VAL A 94 13.18 -11.75 -0.14
CA VAL A 94 13.94 -10.55 -0.52
C VAL A 94 13.28 -9.33 0.09
N LYS A 95 13.98 -8.67 1.01
CA LYS A 95 13.49 -7.52 1.78
C LYS A 95 13.90 -6.19 1.15
N LEU A 96 13.18 -5.13 1.53
CA LEU A 96 13.53 -3.73 1.27
C LEU A 96 13.52 -3.34 -0.23
N ILE A 97 12.87 -4.10 -1.09
CA ILE A 97 12.70 -3.72 -2.50
C ILE A 97 11.95 -2.38 -2.56
N GLY A 98 12.46 -1.40 -3.32
CA GLY A 98 11.87 -0.07 -3.45
C GLY A 98 11.87 0.76 -2.16
N HIS A 99 12.72 0.42 -1.19
CA HIS A 99 12.88 1.22 0.03
C HIS A 99 13.34 2.63 -0.31
N GLY A 100 12.65 3.64 0.25
CA GLY A 100 12.97 5.05 0.02
C GLY A 100 12.77 5.55 -1.42
N MET A 101 12.16 4.77 -2.30
CA MET A 101 11.95 5.09 -3.72
C MET A 101 11.27 6.45 -3.90
N THR A 102 11.77 7.28 -4.83
CA THR A 102 11.23 8.62 -5.12
C THR A 102 10.52 8.71 -6.46
N ALA A 103 10.89 7.88 -7.44
CA ALA A 103 10.33 7.90 -8.80
C ALA A 103 10.54 6.57 -9.51
N GLY A 104 9.89 6.39 -10.68
CA GLY A 104 10.00 5.19 -11.49
C GLY A 104 8.96 4.13 -11.13
N SER A 105 9.13 2.92 -11.63
CA SER A 105 8.19 1.82 -11.44
C SER A 105 8.88 0.49 -11.16
N ILE A 106 8.26 -0.32 -10.31
CA ILE A 106 8.66 -1.70 -10.02
C ILE A 106 7.47 -2.61 -10.29
N VAL A 107 7.66 -3.65 -11.09
CA VAL A 107 6.68 -4.73 -11.30
C VAL A 107 7.29 -6.03 -10.81
N ILE A 108 6.62 -6.71 -9.89
CA ILE A 108 7.05 -8.00 -9.32
C ILE A 108 6.11 -9.10 -9.81
N HIS A 109 6.64 -10.00 -10.65
CA HIS A 109 5.92 -11.16 -11.19
C HIS A 109 6.03 -12.37 -10.24
N GLY A 110 5.61 -12.19 -8.98
CA GLY A 110 5.68 -13.19 -7.95
C GLY A 110 5.39 -12.61 -6.58
N ASN A 111 5.81 -13.31 -5.52
CA ASN A 111 5.67 -12.82 -4.15
C ASN A 111 6.83 -11.88 -3.80
N ALA A 112 6.55 -10.91 -2.93
CA ALA A 112 7.52 -9.96 -2.40
C ALA A 112 7.73 -10.16 -0.89
N GLY A 113 8.94 -9.90 -0.42
CA GLY A 113 9.31 -10.00 0.99
C GLY A 113 8.90 -8.79 1.81
N MET A 114 9.41 -8.73 3.04
CA MET A 114 9.10 -7.69 4.03
C MET A 114 9.65 -6.33 3.61
N HIS A 115 9.01 -5.26 4.11
CA HIS A 115 9.44 -3.86 3.92
C HIS A 115 9.41 -3.38 2.46
N LEU A 116 8.60 -4.01 1.60
CA LEU A 116 8.42 -3.55 0.22
C LEU A 116 7.88 -2.12 0.20
N GLY A 117 8.54 -1.22 -0.54
CA GLY A 117 8.14 0.18 -0.66
C GLY A 117 8.16 0.96 0.65
N ALA A 118 8.86 0.47 1.69
CA ALA A 118 8.97 1.20 2.95
C ALA A 118 9.65 2.55 2.73
N SER A 119 9.15 3.59 3.39
CA SER A 119 9.63 4.97 3.32
C SER A 119 9.61 5.59 1.91
N MET A 120 8.96 4.97 0.91
CA MET A 120 8.88 5.56 -0.43
C MET A 120 8.13 6.90 -0.40
N SER A 121 8.52 7.80 -1.29
CA SER A 121 7.93 9.14 -1.42
C SER A 121 7.33 9.41 -2.81
N GLY A 122 7.53 8.53 -3.77
CA GLY A 122 6.99 8.63 -5.12
C GLY A 122 7.17 7.34 -5.90
N GLY A 123 6.75 7.34 -7.16
CA GLY A 123 6.80 6.16 -8.03
C GLY A 123 5.67 5.15 -7.78
N SER A 124 5.75 4.00 -8.44
CA SER A 124 4.73 2.95 -8.36
C SER A 124 5.33 1.56 -8.21
N ILE A 125 4.67 0.71 -7.41
CA ILE A 125 5.02 -0.71 -7.22
C ILE A 125 3.79 -1.56 -7.48
N ILE A 126 3.91 -2.56 -8.35
CA ILE A 126 2.85 -3.56 -8.63
C ILE A 126 3.39 -4.94 -8.26
N VAL A 127 2.62 -5.69 -7.48
CA VAL A 127 2.94 -7.07 -7.09
C VAL A 127 1.84 -8.01 -7.57
N HIS A 128 2.16 -8.92 -8.48
CA HIS A 128 1.19 -9.90 -8.99
C HIS A 128 0.93 -11.06 -8.02
N GLY A 129 1.80 -11.27 -7.03
CA GLY A 129 1.64 -12.24 -5.96
C GLY A 129 1.29 -11.59 -4.62
N ASN A 130 1.78 -12.20 -3.54
CA ASN A 130 1.59 -11.71 -2.18
C ASN A 130 2.76 -10.81 -1.74
N ALA A 131 2.50 -9.93 -0.80
CA ALA A 131 3.53 -9.15 -0.10
C ALA A 131 3.59 -9.56 1.39
N ALA A 132 4.78 -9.56 1.97
CA ALA A 132 4.97 -9.86 3.39
C ALA A 132 4.67 -8.63 4.28
N ASP A 133 5.07 -8.68 5.56
CA ASP A 133 4.81 -7.64 6.54
C ASP A 133 5.51 -6.31 6.21
N TRP A 134 5.00 -5.22 6.79
CA TRP A 134 5.56 -3.87 6.67
C TRP A 134 5.54 -3.29 5.25
N LEU A 135 4.59 -3.73 4.43
CA LEU A 135 4.32 -3.16 3.11
C LEU A 135 4.04 -1.66 3.23
N GLY A 136 4.79 -0.82 2.49
CA GLY A 136 4.62 0.63 2.49
C GLY A 136 4.76 1.28 3.86
N ALA A 137 5.48 0.66 4.80
CA ALA A 137 5.71 1.24 6.12
C ALA A 137 6.31 2.65 6.01
N GLU A 138 5.73 3.61 6.74
CA GLU A 138 6.17 5.03 6.78
C GLU A 138 6.23 5.74 5.42
N MET A 139 5.59 5.19 4.35
CA MET A 139 5.60 5.84 3.05
C MET A 139 4.97 7.24 3.11
N SER A 140 5.45 8.16 2.28
CA SER A 140 5.01 9.55 2.24
C SER A 140 4.42 9.99 0.90
N GLY A 141 4.48 9.13 -0.11
CA GLY A 141 3.95 9.35 -1.46
C GLY A 141 4.09 8.11 -2.32
N GLY A 142 3.65 8.17 -3.56
CA GLY A 142 3.67 7.06 -4.50
C GLY A 142 2.49 6.11 -4.34
N ALA A 143 2.53 4.99 -5.04
CA ALA A 143 1.43 4.03 -5.11
C ALA A 143 1.94 2.59 -5.07
N ILE A 144 1.27 1.73 -4.29
CA ILE A 144 1.54 0.29 -4.23
C ILE A 144 0.25 -0.47 -4.50
N HIS A 145 0.27 -1.42 -5.44
CA HIS A 145 -0.83 -2.33 -5.71
C HIS A 145 -0.39 -3.79 -5.55
N VAL A 146 -1.03 -4.53 -4.68
CA VAL A 146 -0.81 -5.96 -4.46
C VAL A 146 -2.04 -6.74 -4.90
N HIS A 147 -1.92 -7.57 -5.93
CA HIS A 147 -3.02 -8.41 -6.42
C HIS A 147 -3.32 -9.61 -5.51
N GLY A 148 -2.35 -10.04 -4.72
CA GLY A 148 -2.51 -11.08 -3.71
C GLY A 148 -2.82 -10.53 -2.32
N ASN A 149 -2.37 -11.26 -1.30
CA ASN A 149 -2.51 -10.90 0.10
C ASN A 149 -1.30 -10.08 0.57
N ALA A 150 -1.48 -9.33 1.65
CA ALA A 150 -0.38 -8.69 2.38
C ALA A 150 -0.29 -9.21 3.82
N GLY A 151 0.90 -9.18 4.39
CA GLY A 151 1.14 -9.46 5.79
C GLY A 151 0.59 -8.37 6.71
N GLY A 152 1.07 -8.31 7.94
CA GLY A 152 0.70 -7.28 8.91
C GLY A 152 1.41 -5.95 8.66
N GLN A 153 1.03 -4.95 9.47
CA GLN A 153 1.67 -3.63 9.54
C GLN A 153 1.75 -2.87 8.19
N VAL A 154 0.76 -3.06 7.32
CA VAL A 154 0.66 -2.32 6.05
C VAL A 154 0.49 -0.83 6.33
N GLY A 155 1.35 0.03 5.75
CA GLY A 155 1.33 1.48 5.96
C GLY A 155 1.61 1.93 7.40
N ALA A 156 2.11 1.04 8.23
CA ALA A 156 2.30 1.26 9.65
C ALA A 156 3.57 2.06 9.98
N ALA A 157 3.64 2.58 11.20
CA ALA A 157 4.85 3.12 11.78
C ALA A 157 5.73 1.99 12.31
N TYR A 158 7.03 2.07 12.13
CA TYR A 158 7.96 1.17 12.81
C TYR A 158 7.89 1.31 14.32
N ARG A 159 8.34 0.29 15.06
CA ARG A 159 8.42 0.35 16.52
C ARG A 159 9.31 1.51 16.95
N GLY A 160 8.83 2.32 17.90
CA GLY A 160 9.48 3.56 18.32
C GLY A 160 9.12 4.80 17.48
N SER A 161 8.66 4.65 16.24
CA SER A 161 8.19 5.75 15.41
C SER A 161 6.74 6.12 15.74
N LEU A 162 6.43 7.41 15.64
CA LEU A 162 5.06 7.95 15.82
C LEU A 162 4.39 8.29 14.48
N LYS A 163 5.02 7.97 13.36
CA LYS A 163 4.59 8.40 12.03
C LYS A 163 4.51 7.21 11.09
N GLY A 164 3.34 6.58 11.00
CA GLY A 164 3.03 5.65 9.92
C GLY A 164 2.91 6.37 8.57
N MET A 165 2.23 5.77 7.62
CA MET A 165 2.02 6.34 6.28
C MET A 165 1.58 7.80 6.36
N ARG A 166 2.19 8.66 5.56
CA ARG A 166 2.00 10.12 5.53
C ARG A 166 1.48 10.65 4.20
N GLY A 167 1.30 9.80 3.21
CA GLY A 167 0.83 10.12 1.86
C GLY A 167 0.90 8.93 0.94
N GLY A 168 0.35 9.07 -0.26
CA GLY A 168 0.31 8.01 -1.26
C GLY A 168 -0.90 7.08 -1.12
N ALA A 169 -0.89 5.97 -1.86
CA ALA A 169 -1.96 4.99 -1.87
C ALA A 169 -1.42 3.55 -1.82
N ILE A 170 -2.10 2.68 -1.06
CA ILE A 170 -1.85 1.24 -1.04
C ILE A 170 -3.15 0.52 -1.34
N LEU A 171 -3.16 -0.32 -2.38
CA LEU A 171 -4.29 -1.17 -2.75
C LEU A 171 -3.90 -2.63 -2.57
N ILE A 172 -4.80 -3.42 -1.97
CA ILE A 172 -4.62 -4.86 -1.76
C ILE A 172 -5.90 -5.57 -2.20
N ASP A 173 -5.79 -6.43 -3.20
CA ASP A 173 -6.95 -7.19 -3.70
C ASP A 173 -7.31 -8.36 -2.77
N GLY A 174 -6.34 -8.93 -2.09
CA GLY A 174 -6.52 -10.02 -1.13
C GLY A 174 -6.73 -9.53 0.31
N ALA A 175 -6.39 -10.39 1.26
CA ALA A 175 -6.43 -10.14 2.69
C ALA A 175 -5.21 -9.35 3.18
N ALA A 176 -5.31 -8.72 4.35
CA ALA A 176 -4.18 -8.16 5.05
C ALA A 176 -4.13 -8.63 6.52
N GLY A 177 -2.93 -8.63 7.09
CA GLY A 177 -2.70 -9.05 8.47
C GLY A 177 -3.14 -8.03 9.51
N ILE A 178 -2.52 -8.08 10.68
CA ILE A 178 -2.83 -7.21 11.82
C ILE A 178 -2.21 -5.82 11.69
N GLU A 179 -2.74 -4.84 12.47
CA GLU A 179 -2.14 -3.50 12.65
C GLU A 179 -1.98 -2.70 11.35
N VAL A 180 -2.83 -2.95 10.36
CA VAL A 180 -2.87 -2.14 9.13
C VAL A 180 -3.15 -0.69 9.48
N ALA A 181 -2.48 0.27 8.82
CA ALA A 181 -2.60 1.71 9.03
C ALA A 181 -2.25 2.18 10.46
N MET A 182 -1.47 1.41 11.22
CA MET A 182 -1.04 1.81 12.56
C MET A 182 -0.30 3.15 12.52
N ARG A 183 -0.80 4.14 13.28
CA ARG A 183 -0.27 5.52 13.34
C ARG A 183 -0.23 6.25 12.00
N MET A 184 -1.06 5.83 11.03
CA MET A 184 -1.23 6.53 9.76
C MET A 184 -1.66 7.97 9.98
N ARG A 185 -1.16 8.90 9.15
CA ARG A 185 -1.46 10.35 9.21
C ARG A 185 -2.14 10.89 7.97
N ARG A 186 -1.82 10.38 6.79
CA ARG A 186 -2.39 10.79 5.50
C ARG A 186 -2.28 9.65 4.51
N GLY A 187 -2.97 9.79 3.38
CA GLY A 187 -2.98 8.82 2.30
C GLY A 187 -4.19 7.90 2.35
N LEU A 188 -4.19 6.91 1.51
CA LEU A 188 -5.28 5.96 1.31
C LEU A 188 -4.74 4.53 1.38
N ILE A 189 -5.35 3.70 2.21
CA ILE A 189 -5.17 2.24 2.17
C ILE A 189 -6.52 1.61 1.89
N CYS A 190 -6.61 0.78 0.85
CA CYS A 190 -7.82 0.06 0.50
C CYS A 190 -7.55 -1.44 0.42
N ILE A 191 -8.36 -2.24 1.11
CA ILE A 191 -8.21 -3.70 1.21
C ILE A 191 -9.55 -4.36 0.89
N ARG A 192 -9.54 -5.23 -0.14
CA ARG A 192 -10.76 -5.91 -0.59
C ARG A 192 -11.10 -7.15 0.23
N GLY A 193 -10.08 -7.89 0.63
CA GLY A 193 -10.23 -9.07 1.46
C GLY A 193 -10.38 -8.75 2.95
N PRO A 194 -10.43 -9.79 3.80
CA PRO A 194 -10.48 -9.61 5.24
C PRO A 194 -9.18 -9.01 5.79
N VAL A 195 -9.31 -8.33 6.92
CA VAL A 195 -8.20 -7.67 7.64
C VAL A 195 -8.13 -8.19 9.06
N GLY A 196 -6.92 -8.35 9.58
CA GLY A 196 -6.68 -8.78 10.95
C GLY A 196 -7.05 -7.73 12.00
N ASP A 197 -6.71 -8.03 13.25
CA ASP A 197 -7.00 -7.19 14.41
C ASP A 197 -6.25 -5.84 14.37
N PHE A 198 -6.78 -4.85 15.11
CA PHE A 198 -6.17 -3.55 15.30
C PHE A 198 -5.98 -2.72 14.01
N ALA A 199 -6.79 -2.91 12.99
CA ALA A 199 -6.78 -2.04 11.83
C ALA A 199 -7.05 -0.58 12.24
N GLY A 200 -6.21 0.36 11.80
CA GLY A 200 -6.30 1.78 12.19
C GLY A 200 -5.83 2.09 13.60
N LEU A 201 -5.07 1.20 14.25
CA LEU A 201 -4.52 1.42 15.59
C LEU A 201 -3.77 2.75 15.69
N GLN A 202 -4.16 3.60 16.66
CA GLN A 202 -3.56 4.92 16.88
C GLN A 202 -3.51 5.81 15.62
N MET A 203 -4.43 5.63 14.70
CA MET A 203 -4.53 6.41 13.47
C MET A 203 -4.72 7.91 13.79
N ARG A 204 -4.03 8.77 13.06
CA ARG A 204 -4.01 10.23 13.28
C ARG A 204 -4.49 11.03 12.07
N GLY A 205 -4.98 10.36 11.04
CA GLY A 205 -5.48 10.94 9.79
C GLY A 205 -5.35 9.96 8.64
N GLY A 206 -5.78 10.36 7.45
CA GLY A 206 -5.86 9.51 6.27
C GLY A 206 -7.14 8.69 6.21
N THR A 207 -7.25 7.84 5.21
CA THR A 207 -8.44 7.01 4.94
C THR A 207 -8.04 5.53 4.86
N LEU A 208 -8.70 4.69 5.64
CA LEU A 208 -8.60 3.25 5.57
C LEU A 208 -9.95 2.69 5.07
N PHE A 209 -9.94 2.07 3.89
CA PHE A 209 -11.13 1.50 3.26
C PHE A 209 -11.09 -0.03 3.35
N LEU A 210 -12.06 -0.61 4.05
CA LEU A 210 -12.17 -2.05 4.34
C LEU A 210 -13.39 -2.60 3.60
N CYS A 211 -13.15 -3.39 2.54
CA CYS A 211 -14.23 -4.02 1.78
C CYS A 211 -14.65 -5.37 2.39
N GLY A 212 -13.71 -6.08 3.02
CA GLY A 212 -13.95 -7.34 3.69
C GLY A 212 -14.12 -7.19 5.20
N LYS A 213 -14.33 -8.32 5.87
CA LYS A 213 -14.46 -8.37 7.33
C LYS A 213 -13.17 -7.88 8.01
N ALA A 214 -13.29 -7.12 9.07
CA ALA A 214 -12.17 -6.71 9.91
C ALA A 214 -12.21 -7.39 11.27
N GLY A 215 -11.02 -7.61 11.83
CA GLY A 215 -10.84 -8.17 13.16
C GLY A 215 -11.30 -7.22 14.26
N ILE A 216 -11.03 -7.60 15.50
CA ILE A 216 -11.43 -6.81 16.68
C ILE A 216 -10.55 -5.57 16.86
N ARG A 217 -11.06 -4.60 17.66
CA ARG A 217 -10.34 -3.37 18.03
C ARG A 217 -9.95 -2.47 16.86
N THR A 218 -10.71 -2.52 15.76
CA THR A 218 -10.56 -1.59 14.63
C THR A 218 -10.73 -0.15 15.14
N GLY A 219 -9.79 0.74 14.78
CA GLY A 219 -9.77 2.15 15.18
C GLY A 219 -9.32 2.41 16.62
N ALA A 220 -8.84 1.38 17.36
CA ALA A 220 -8.41 1.58 18.75
C ALA A 220 -7.41 2.73 18.89
N TRP A 221 -7.68 3.66 19.84
CA TRP A 221 -6.88 4.86 20.12
C TRP A 221 -6.67 5.80 18.93
N MET A 222 -7.52 5.71 17.89
CA MET A 222 -7.44 6.70 16.81
C MET A 222 -7.83 8.08 17.33
N SER A 223 -7.11 9.10 16.90
CA SER A 223 -7.39 10.48 17.27
C SER A 223 -8.02 11.29 16.14
N ARG A 224 -7.80 10.90 14.89
CA ARG A 224 -8.35 11.48 13.66
C ARG A 224 -8.28 10.47 12.53
N GLY A 225 -8.92 10.78 11.41
CA GLY A 225 -8.95 9.96 10.19
C GLY A 225 -10.28 9.26 10.02
N THR A 226 -10.46 8.63 8.88
CA THR A 226 -11.69 7.97 8.48
C THR A 226 -11.43 6.51 8.19
N ILE A 227 -12.14 5.62 8.86
CA ILE A 227 -12.20 4.19 8.53
C ILE A 227 -13.56 3.95 7.88
N ILE A 228 -13.56 3.41 6.66
CA ILE A 228 -14.78 3.06 5.93
C ILE A 228 -14.86 1.54 5.86
N ALA A 229 -15.93 0.97 6.38
CA ALA A 229 -16.15 -0.48 6.39
C ALA A 229 -17.42 -0.85 5.63
N MET A 230 -17.29 -1.72 4.64
CA MET A 230 -18.41 -2.25 3.88
C MET A 230 -19.15 -3.38 4.62
N GLU A 231 -18.47 -4.08 5.49
CA GLU A 231 -19.02 -5.14 6.33
C GLU A 231 -19.21 -4.64 7.77
N PRO A 232 -20.15 -5.20 8.54
CA PRO A 232 -20.36 -4.84 9.93
C PRO A 232 -19.09 -5.02 10.77
N LEU A 233 -18.84 -4.05 11.67
CA LEU A 233 -17.69 -4.05 12.57
C LEU A 233 -18.13 -4.30 14.03
N LYS A 234 -17.30 -5.02 14.79
CA LYS A 234 -17.38 -5.04 16.24
C LYS A 234 -16.71 -3.79 16.80
N LEU A 235 -17.49 -2.71 16.92
CA LEU A 235 -17.00 -1.43 17.42
C LEU A 235 -16.62 -1.50 18.91
N LEU A 236 -15.61 -0.71 19.28
CA LEU A 236 -15.30 -0.48 20.69
C LEU A 236 -16.37 0.41 21.35
N PRO A 237 -16.65 0.26 22.65
CA PRO A 237 -17.61 1.11 23.36
C PRO A 237 -17.26 2.61 23.34
N THR A 238 -16.02 2.95 23.00
CA THR A 238 -15.52 4.32 22.88
C THR A 238 -15.89 4.99 21.54
N PHE A 239 -16.61 4.30 20.65
CA PHE A 239 -17.18 4.89 19.43
C PHE A 239 -18.69 5.10 19.61
N ILE A 240 -19.13 6.34 19.46
CA ILE A 240 -20.50 6.77 19.70
C ILE A 240 -21.18 7.01 18.35
N TYR A 241 -22.36 6.42 18.15
CA TYR A 241 -23.19 6.69 16.98
C TYR A 241 -23.52 8.19 16.88
N ALA A 242 -23.27 8.76 15.71
CA ALA A 242 -23.54 10.17 15.43
C ALA A 242 -24.76 10.38 14.52
N CYS A 243 -24.78 9.73 13.37
CA CYS A 243 -25.86 9.86 12.38
C CYS A 243 -25.77 8.77 11.30
N THR A 244 -26.84 8.68 10.49
CA THR A 244 -26.85 7.92 9.24
C THR A 244 -27.02 8.89 8.08
N TYR A 245 -26.16 8.84 7.08
CA TYR A 245 -26.16 9.78 5.95
C TYR A 245 -25.50 9.17 4.70
N GLU A 246 -25.52 9.90 3.60
CA GLU A 246 -24.85 9.54 2.36
C GLU A 246 -23.65 10.47 2.12
N PRO A 247 -22.43 10.02 2.37
CA PRO A 247 -21.21 10.85 2.22
C PRO A 247 -20.79 11.00 0.75
N ASP A 248 -20.90 12.18 0.18
CA ASP A 248 -20.52 12.44 -1.21
C ASP A 248 -19.03 12.16 -1.48
N PHE A 249 -18.16 12.42 -0.49
CA PHE A 249 -16.73 12.19 -0.63
C PHE A 249 -16.40 10.70 -0.87
N VAL A 250 -17.21 9.78 -0.36
CA VAL A 250 -17.01 8.35 -0.60
C VAL A 250 -17.27 7.98 -2.05
N ARG A 251 -18.23 8.66 -2.72
CA ARG A 251 -18.46 8.49 -4.17
C ARG A 251 -17.24 8.91 -4.98
N LEU A 252 -16.61 10.02 -4.59
CA LEU A 252 -15.37 10.49 -5.22
C LEU A 252 -14.21 9.52 -4.98
N LEU A 253 -14.07 9.04 -3.74
CA LEU A 253 -13.07 8.03 -3.38
C LEU A 253 -13.23 6.74 -4.20
N LEU A 254 -14.44 6.23 -4.33
CA LEU A 254 -14.73 5.02 -5.11
C LEU A 254 -14.41 5.22 -6.60
N ARG A 255 -14.72 6.41 -7.16
CA ARG A 255 -14.29 6.75 -8.52
C ARG A 255 -12.78 6.73 -8.64
N GLN A 256 -12.07 7.38 -7.71
CA GLN A 256 -10.61 7.41 -7.70
C GLN A 256 -9.99 6.00 -7.60
N LEU A 257 -10.55 5.13 -6.76
CA LEU A 257 -10.12 3.74 -6.63
C LEU A 257 -10.33 2.97 -7.94
N ARG A 258 -11.46 3.15 -8.62
CA ARG A 258 -11.75 2.54 -9.93
C ARG A 258 -10.79 3.02 -11.00
N ASP A 259 -10.56 4.33 -11.09
CA ASP A 259 -9.61 4.93 -12.03
C ASP A 259 -8.17 4.46 -11.78
N SER A 260 -7.90 3.99 -10.57
CA SER A 260 -6.61 3.42 -10.13
C SER A 260 -6.47 1.90 -10.41
N GLY A 261 -7.41 1.31 -11.15
CA GLY A 261 -7.36 -0.11 -11.52
C GLY A 261 -8.02 -1.05 -10.51
N MET A 262 -8.65 -0.54 -9.45
CA MET A 262 -9.48 -1.38 -8.60
C MET A 262 -10.76 -1.78 -9.34
N PRO A 263 -11.09 -3.08 -9.38
CA PRO A 263 -12.37 -3.51 -9.94
C PRO A 263 -13.52 -2.86 -9.16
N ASP A 264 -14.63 -2.65 -9.85
CA ASP A 264 -15.84 -2.09 -9.24
C ASP A 264 -16.23 -2.89 -7.98
N LEU A 265 -16.44 -2.19 -6.88
CA LEU A 265 -16.85 -2.80 -5.60
C LEU A 265 -18.29 -3.36 -5.66
N GLY A 266 -18.94 -3.25 -6.82
CA GLY A 266 -20.22 -3.83 -7.14
C GLY A 266 -21.42 -3.11 -6.50
N PRO A 267 -22.64 -3.57 -6.75
CA PRO A 267 -23.89 -2.94 -6.30
C PRO A 267 -24.14 -3.04 -4.78
N LYS A 268 -23.25 -3.68 -4.03
CA LYS A 268 -23.38 -3.80 -2.56
C LYS A 268 -23.28 -2.47 -1.82
N TRP A 269 -22.74 -1.45 -2.47
CA TRP A 269 -22.62 -0.13 -1.87
C TRP A 269 -23.87 0.71 -2.17
N ASN A 270 -24.72 0.90 -1.16
CA ASN A 270 -25.91 1.76 -1.24
C ASN A 270 -25.63 3.22 -0.89
N TYR A 271 -24.36 3.61 -0.75
CA TYR A 271 -23.87 4.95 -0.36
C TYR A 271 -24.39 5.46 1.01
N ARG A 272 -25.20 4.71 1.72
CA ARG A 272 -25.70 5.08 3.04
C ARG A 272 -24.81 4.47 4.12
N VAL A 273 -24.32 5.28 5.04
CA VAL A 273 -23.42 4.85 6.12
C VAL A 273 -23.93 5.28 7.49
N GLN A 274 -23.66 4.44 8.47
CA GLN A 274 -23.75 4.80 9.88
C GLN A 274 -22.39 5.36 10.31
N ARG A 275 -22.38 6.62 10.75
CA ARG A 275 -21.19 7.28 11.27
C ARG A 275 -21.08 7.10 12.77
N TYR A 276 -19.92 6.69 13.22
CA TYR A 276 -19.53 6.59 14.60
C TYR A 276 -18.33 7.49 14.84
N SER A 277 -18.41 8.38 15.84
CA SER A 277 -17.34 9.29 16.24
C SER A 277 -16.56 8.71 17.41
N GLY A 278 -15.25 8.79 17.38
CA GLY A 278 -14.35 8.22 18.39
C GLY A 278 -12.88 8.37 18.00
N ASP A 279 -11.95 7.77 18.64
CA ASP A 279 -12.05 7.07 19.92
C ASP A 279 -12.14 8.09 21.07
N THR A 280 -13.17 8.00 21.91
CA THR A 280 -13.39 8.94 23.03
C THR A 280 -12.42 8.72 24.20
N SER A 281 -11.62 7.66 24.19
CA SER A 281 -10.46 7.52 25.10
C SER A 281 -9.36 8.53 24.82
N GLY A 282 -9.44 9.25 23.68
CA GLY A 282 -8.51 10.29 23.26
C GLY A 282 -9.25 11.55 22.79
N LEU A 283 -8.83 12.12 21.64
CA LEU A 283 -9.40 13.37 21.11
C LEU A 283 -10.82 13.21 20.54
N GLY A 284 -11.29 11.99 20.25
CA GLY A 284 -12.62 11.72 19.71
C GLY A 284 -12.92 12.33 18.33
N LYS A 285 -11.90 12.73 17.57
CA LYS A 285 -12.06 13.37 16.25
C LYS A 285 -11.86 12.41 15.07
N GLY A 286 -11.73 11.11 15.35
CA GLY A 286 -11.78 10.06 14.35
C GLY A 286 -13.21 9.68 14.02
N GLU A 287 -13.39 9.00 12.91
CA GLU A 287 -14.69 8.47 12.52
C GLU A 287 -14.58 7.09 11.88
N ILE A 288 -15.58 6.28 12.15
CA ILE A 288 -15.81 5.00 11.48
C ILE A 288 -17.14 5.11 10.74
N LEU A 289 -17.12 4.86 9.45
CA LEU A 289 -18.29 4.80 8.58
C LEU A 289 -18.57 3.34 8.25
N VAL A 290 -19.68 2.81 8.75
CA VAL A 290 -20.09 1.43 8.46
C VAL A 290 -21.21 1.47 7.44
N CYS A 291 -21.11 0.67 6.38
CA CYS A 291 -22.17 0.56 5.39
C CYS A 291 -23.49 0.16 6.07
N ALA A 292 -24.52 0.97 5.89
CA ALA A 292 -25.82 0.66 6.45
C ALA A 292 -26.46 -0.50 5.66
N PRO A 293 -27.14 -1.45 6.31
CA PRO A 293 -27.91 -2.45 5.59
C PRO A 293 -28.94 -1.76 4.69
N ALA A 294 -29.19 -2.34 3.50
CA ALA A 294 -30.29 -1.87 2.67
C ALA A 294 -31.57 -1.87 3.52
N ALA A 295 -32.28 -0.75 3.53
CA ALA A 295 -33.58 -0.72 4.18
C ALA A 295 -34.43 -1.84 3.57
N LEU A 296 -34.91 -2.75 4.39
CA LEU A 296 -35.93 -3.69 3.98
C LEU A 296 -37.12 -2.85 3.49
N GLN A 297 -37.34 -2.84 2.18
CA GLN A 297 -38.54 -2.25 1.56
C GLN A 297 -39.76 -3.11 1.84
#